data_6f7597b6a880b93fa99b2617befeefe4
#
_entry.id   6f7597b6a880b93fa99b2617befeefe4
#
_cell.length_a   1.000
_cell.length_b   1.000
_cell.length_c   1.000
_cell.angle_alpha   90.00
_cell.angle_beta   90.00
_cell.angle_gamma   90.00
#
_symmetry.space_group_name_H-M   'P 1'
#
loop_
_entity.id
_entity.type
_entity.pdbx_description
1 polymer ?
#
loop_
_entity_poly.entity_id
_entity_poly.type
_entity_poly.pdbx_seq_one_letter_code
_entity_poly.pdbx_strand_id
1 'polypeptide(L)'
;RFIERSGKAVETIGRIGSHRIRSGMTVLTHCNSKAALGVIKAAHAQGKDINVYATESRPWRQGLLTVRDLSEAGIGSTLIIDSAVRWIMKEVDVVVVGADTICSNGALINKIGTSQVALAADEARVPFIVCAETYKFSPKTVLGEMVEIEERDANEIIDPRQLPTGVNVRNPVFDSTPAEHIDSIVTEIGLISPYAAYEVIV
;
A
#
# COMPACT_ATOMS: atom_id res chain seq x y z
N ARG A 1 19.42 -16.73 1.85
CA ARG A 1 19.84 -15.50 2.59
C ARG A 1 18.93 -14.29 2.33
N PHE A 2 18.63 -13.90 1.05
CA PHE A 2 17.74 -12.76 0.77
C PHE A 2 16.29 -13.04 1.21
N ILE A 3 15.74 -14.20 0.84
CA ILE A 3 14.36 -14.61 1.20
C ILE A 3 14.18 -14.67 2.72
N GLU A 4 15.15 -15.20 3.46
CA GLU A 4 15.10 -15.26 4.92
C GLU A 4 15.15 -13.87 5.57
N ARG A 5 15.97 -12.98 5.03
CA ARG A 5 16.05 -11.57 5.47
C ARG A 5 14.74 -10.83 5.21
N SER A 6 14.16 -11.01 4.03
CA SER A 6 12.87 -10.43 3.67
C SER A 6 11.73 -10.94 4.57
N GLY A 7 11.69 -12.24 4.88
CA GLY A 7 10.71 -12.80 5.81
C GLY A 7 10.80 -12.22 7.21
N LYS A 8 12.02 -12.12 7.75
CA LYS A 8 12.28 -11.51 9.08
C LYS A 8 11.94 -10.00 9.09
N ALA A 9 12.21 -9.29 7.98
CA ALA A 9 11.86 -7.89 7.87
C ALA A 9 10.34 -7.70 7.93
N VAL A 10 9.58 -8.48 7.17
CA VAL A 10 8.11 -8.45 7.17
C VAL A 10 7.54 -8.76 8.56
N GLU A 11 8.08 -9.75 9.26
CA GLU A 11 7.68 -10.07 10.64
C GLU A 11 7.94 -8.90 11.59
N THR A 12 9.11 -8.28 11.49
CA THR A 12 9.48 -7.12 12.32
C THR A 12 8.58 -5.92 12.01
N ILE A 13 8.32 -5.63 10.74
CA ILE A 13 7.38 -4.60 10.28
C ILE A 13 5.99 -4.87 10.86
N GLY A 14 5.52 -6.13 10.79
CA GLY A 14 4.25 -6.54 11.37
C GLY A 14 4.16 -6.21 12.85
N ARG A 15 5.18 -6.58 13.62
CA ARG A 15 5.25 -6.31 15.07
C ARG A 15 5.27 -4.81 15.38
N ILE A 16 6.05 -4.02 14.67
CA ILE A 16 6.16 -2.57 14.89
C ILE A 16 4.87 -1.87 14.47
N GLY A 17 4.38 -2.14 13.26
CA GLY A 17 3.21 -1.48 12.69
C GLY A 17 1.90 -1.83 13.41
N SER A 18 1.79 -3.04 13.95
CA SER A 18 0.59 -3.45 14.69
C SER A 18 0.26 -2.55 15.88
N HIS A 19 1.24 -1.87 16.47
CA HIS A 19 1.00 -0.89 17.53
C HIS A 19 0.22 0.34 17.08
N ARG A 20 0.15 0.60 15.78
CA ARG A 20 -0.65 1.69 15.20
C ARG A 20 -2.12 1.34 15.03
N ILE A 21 -2.46 0.06 15.11
CA ILE A 21 -3.83 -0.44 15.03
C ILE A 21 -4.33 -0.74 16.43
N ARG A 22 -5.45 -0.15 16.83
CA ARG A 22 -6.13 -0.41 18.10
C ARG A 22 -7.34 -1.32 17.88
N SER A 23 -7.80 -1.99 18.92
CA SER A 23 -9.05 -2.76 18.87
C SER A 23 -10.23 -1.84 18.56
N GLY A 24 -11.14 -2.30 17.73
CA GLY A 24 -12.29 -1.56 17.24
C GLY A 24 -12.03 -0.75 15.97
N MET A 25 -10.77 -0.66 15.50
CA MET A 25 -10.45 0.10 14.29
C MET A 25 -10.86 -0.61 13.01
N THR A 26 -11.24 0.20 12.04
CA THR A 26 -11.42 -0.18 10.64
C THR A 26 -10.18 0.22 9.85
N VAL A 27 -9.54 -0.75 9.23
CA VAL A 27 -8.32 -0.59 8.42
C VAL A 27 -8.69 -0.64 6.94
N LEU A 28 -8.17 0.30 6.13
CA LEU A 28 -8.24 0.19 4.67
C LEU A 28 -6.87 -0.18 4.11
N THR A 29 -6.84 -1.13 3.17
CA THR A 29 -5.63 -1.49 2.43
C THR A 29 -5.88 -1.52 0.94
N HIS A 30 -4.80 -1.31 0.17
CA HIS A 30 -4.82 -1.28 -1.29
C HIS A 30 -3.76 -2.21 -1.85
N CYS A 31 -4.10 -2.96 -2.91
CA CYS A 31 -3.26 -3.98 -3.52
C CYS A 31 -3.03 -5.20 -2.60
N ASN A 32 -1.97 -5.98 -2.87
CA ASN A 32 -1.56 -7.10 -2.02
C ASN A 32 -0.10 -6.92 -1.61
N SER A 33 0.12 -6.58 -0.35
CA SER A 33 1.45 -6.37 0.22
C SER A 33 1.66 -7.26 1.44
N LYS A 34 2.71 -8.08 1.42
CA LYS A 34 3.07 -8.92 2.56
C LYS A 34 3.40 -8.09 3.81
N ALA A 35 4.04 -6.95 3.65
CA ALA A 35 4.38 -6.07 4.76
C ALA A 35 3.13 -5.43 5.39
N ALA A 36 2.21 -4.89 4.57
CA ALA A 36 0.96 -4.33 5.06
C ALA A 36 0.06 -5.41 5.70
N LEU A 37 -0.10 -6.57 5.05
CA LEU A 37 -0.82 -7.70 5.61
C LEU A 37 -0.17 -8.23 6.89
N GLY A 38 1.16 -8.21 6.98
CA GLY A 38 1.90 -8.56 8.20
C GLY A 38 1.49 -7.70 9.40
N VAL A 39 1.32 -6.38 9.18
CA VAL A 39 0.84 -5.44 10.20
C VAL A 39 -0.58 -5.76 10.65
N ILE A 40 -1.48 -5.97 9.69
CA ILE A 40 -2.89 -6.29 9.98
C ILE A 40 -3.03 -7.62 10.71
N LYS A 41 -2.35 -8.67 10.21
CA LYS A 41 -2.35 -10.01 10.82
C LYS A 41 -1.73 -10.00 12.23
N ALA A 42 -0.64 -9.25 12.44
CA ALA A 42 -0.03 -9.11 13.75
C ALA A 42 -0.94 -8.38 14.76
N ALA A 43 -1.70 -7.38 14.32
CA ALA A 43 -2.69 -6.72 15.18
C ALA A 43 -3.80 -7.70 15.59
N HIS A 44 -4.33 -8.48 14.66
CA HIS A 44 -5.34 -9.50 14.95
C HIS A 44 -4.81 -10.60 15.89
N ALA A 45 -3.58 -11.09 15.65
CA ALA A 45 -2.95 -12.11 16.50
C ALA A 45 -2.71 -11.62 17.95
N GLN A 46 -2.66 -10.31 18.19
CA GLN A 46 -2.65 -9.70 19.52
C GLN A 46 -4.03 -9.64 20.18
N GLY A 47 -5.06 -10.24 19.56
CA GLY A 47 -6.43 -10.25 20.08
C GLY A 47 -7.21 -8.96 19.82
N LYS A 48 -6.76 -8.10 18.92
CA LYS A 48 -7.49 -6.89 18.56
C LYS A 48 -8.64 -7.24 17.62
N ASP A 49 -9.82 -6.74 17.94
CA ASP A 49 -10.98 -6.77 17.04
C ASP A 49 -10.82 -5.67 15.99
N ILE A 50 -10.76 -6.05 14.72
CA ILE A 50 -10.52 -5.13 13.61
C ILE A 50 -11.39 -5.47 12.41
N ASN A 51 -11.86 -4.44 11.71
CA ASN A 51 -12.47 -4.58 10.40
C ASN A 51 -11.49 -4.18 9.30
N VAL A 52 -11.57 -4.83 8.13
CA VAL A 52 -10.67 -4.50 7.02
C VAL A 52 -11.47 -4.26 5.74
N TYR A 53 -11.27 -3.09 5.14
CA TYR A 53 -11.62 -2.83 3.76
C TYR A 53 -10.41 -3.08 2.86
N ALA A 54 -10.59 -3.85 1.81
CA ALA A 54 -9.59 -4.07 0.77
C ALA A 54 -10.14 -3.59 -0.58
N THR A 55 -9.40 -2.77 -1.29
CA THR A 55 -9.77 -2.37 -2.65
C THR A 55 -9.53 -3.53 -3.62
N GLU A 56 -10.29 -3.62 -4.72
CA GLU A 56 -10.09 -4.68 -5.70
C GLU A 56 -8.76 -4.57 -6.45
N SER A 57 -8.20 -3.35 -6.58
CA SER A 57 -6.92 -3.05 -7.24
C SER A 57 -6.90 -3.50 -8.70
N ARG A 58 -7.70 -2.81 -9.54
CA ARG A 58 -7.71 -3.03 -10.99
C ARG A 58 -6.34 -2.75 -11.62
N PRO A 59 -6.00 -3.33 -12.79
CA PRO A 59 -6.79 -4.29 -13.55
C PRO A 59 -6.70 -5.73 -13.04
N TRP A 60 -5.63 -6.12 -12.32
CA TRP A 60 -5.35 -7.52 -11.94
C TRP A 60 -6.14 -8.03 -10.74
N ARG A 61 -6.90 -7.16 -10.08
CA ARG A 61 -7.73 -7.50 -8.91
C ARG A 61 -6.92 -8.15 -7.78
N GLN A 62 -5.75 -7.60 -7.49
CA GLN A 62 -4.88 -8.13 -6.42
C GLN A 62 -5.52 -8.04 -5.03
N GLY A 63 -6.55 -7.21 -4.86
CA GLY A 63 -7.39 -7.21 -3.66
C GLY A 63 -8.06 -8.56 -3.36
N LEU A 64 -8.32 -9.39 -4.39
CA LEU A 64 -8.83 -10.75 -4.19
C LEU A 64 -7.82 -11.66 -3.48
N LEU A 65 -6.51 -11.47 -3.74
CA LEU A 65 -5.46 -12.17 -2.99
C LEU A 65 -5.45 -11.69 -1.54
N THR A 66 -5.58 -10.38 -1.34
CA THR A 66 -5.61 -9.76 -0.02
C THR A 66 -6.75 -10.29 0.84
N VAL A 67 -7.99 -10.31 0.34
CA VAL A 67 -9.13 -10.82 1.13
C VAL A 67 -9.04 -12.33 1.38
N ARG A 68 -8.42 -13.09 0.48
CA ARG A 68 -8.11 -14.50 0.71
C ARG A 68 -7.11 -14.67 1.85
N ASP A 69 -5.99 -13.95 1.79
CA ASP A 69 -4.95 -13.98 2.82
C ASP A 69 -5.48 -13.58 4.21
N LEU A 70 -6.41 -12.62 4.25
CA LEU A 70 -7.07 -12.19 5.49
C LEU A 70 -8.03 -13.26 6.01
N SER A 71 -8.84 -13.84 5.12
CA SER A 71 -9.78 -14.93 5.46
C SER A 71 -9.06 -16.15 6.02
N GLU A 72 -7.94 -16.55 5.42
CA GLU A 72 -7.09 -17.65 5.91
C GLU A 72 -6.51 -17.36 7.31
N ALA A 73 -6.35 -16.09 7.65
CA ALA A 73 -5.92 -15.65 8.99
C ALA A 73 -7.09 -15.46 9.97
N GLY A 74 -8.34 -15.76 9.56
CA GLY A 74 -9.53 -15.57 10.40
C GLY A 74 -9.97 -14.11 10.53
N ILE A 75 -9.51 -13.21 9.67
CA ILE A 75 -9.82 -11.79 9.71
C ILE A 75 -10.97 -11.48 8.74
N GLY A 76 -12.08 -10.95 9.28
CA GLY A 76 -13.19 -10.45 8.46
C GLY A 76 -12.75 -9.27 7.58
N SER A 77 -13.15 -9.30 6.31
CA SER A 77 -12.81 -8.21 5.39
C SER A 77 -13.92 -7.96 4.37
N THR A 78 -13.99 -6.73 3.90
CA THR A 78 -14.93 -6.28 2.86
C THR A 78 -14.14 -5.84 1.64
N LEU A 79 -14.41 -6.45 0.50
CA LEU A 79 -13.83 -6.03 -0.78
C LEU A 79 -14.64 -4.86 -1.34
N ILE A 80 -13.95 -3.81 -1.77
CA ILE A 80 -14.55 -2.64 -2.40
C ILE A 80 -13.92 -2.37 -3.77
N ILE A 81 -14.67 -1.73 -4.68
CA ILE A 81 -14.10 -1.22 -5.93
C ILE A 81 -13.19 -0.01 -5.63
N ASP A 82 -12.17 0.20 -6.45
CA ASP A 82 -11.16 1.26 -6.24
C ASP A 82 -11.80 2.65 -6.16
N SER A 83 -12.82 2.92 -6.96
CA SER A 83 -13.52 4.22 -6.96
C SER A 83 -14.40 4.47 -5.72
N ALA A 84 -14.64 3.49 -4.87
CA ALA A 84 -15.42 3.64 -3.64
C ALA A 84 -14.60 4.19 -2.46
N VAL A 85 -13.27 4.28 -2.58
CA VAL A 85 -12.37 4.64 -1.48
C VAL A 85 -12.80 5.92 -0.77
N ARG A 86 -13.05 7.00 -1.53
CA ARG A 86 -13.43 8.30 -0.93
C ARG A 86 -14.78 8.22 -0.18
N TRP A 87 -15.72 7.42 -0.67
CA TRP A 87 -17.01 7.21 -0.01
C TRP A 87 -16.87 6.46 1.31
N ILE A 88 -16.04 5.41 1.31
CA ILE A 88 -15.81 4.52 2.47
C ILE A 88 -14.90 5.19 3.52
N MET A 89 -14.07 6.16 3.15
CA MET A 89 -13.03 6.73 4.01
C MET A 89 -13.58 7.27 5.35
N LYS A 90 -14.82 7.71 5.39
CA LYS A 90 -15.51 8.14 6.64
C LYS A 90 -15.69 7.01 7.69
N GLU A 91 -15.55 5.77 7.28
CA GLU A 91 -15.67 4.56 8.12
C GLU A 91 -14.29 3.98 8.47
N VAL A 92 -13.21 4.57 7.95
CA VAL A 92 -11.83 4.11 8.09
C VAL A 92 -11.12 4.89 9.18
N ASP A 93 -10.42 4.19 10.07
CA ASP A 93 -9.62 4.78 11.14
C ASP A 93 -8.13 4.87 10.77
N VAL A 94 -7.66 4.00 9.87
CA VAL A 94 -6.27 3.99 9.42
C VAL A 94 -6.14 3.31 8.05
N VAL A 95 -5.30 3.88 7.20
CA VAL A 95 -4.88 3.25 5.94
C VAL A 95 -3.53 2.60 6.13
N VAL A 96 -3.38 1.35 5.69
CA VAL A 96 -2.12 0.59 5.75
C VAL A 96 -1.84 -0.01 4.38
N VAL A 97 -0.79 0.47 3.72
CA VAL A 97 -0.40 0.02 2.38
C VAL A 97 1.06 -0.45 2.33
N GLY A 98 1.41 -1.17 1.30
CA GLY A 98 2.81 -1.51 1.01
C GLY A 98 3.54 -0.43 0.23
N ALA A 99 4.73 -0.79 -0.24
CA ALA A 99 5.54 0.03 -1.14
C ALA A 99 6.19 -0.85 -2.20
N ASP A 100 6.32 -0.32 -3.41
CA ASP A 100 7.25 -0.84 -4.42
C ASP A 100 8.59 -0.11 -4.31
N THR A 101 8.58 1.21 -4.16
CA THR A 101 9.79 2.03 -3.98
C THR A 101 9.51 3.23 -3.07
N ILE A 102 10.42 3.54 -2.17
CA ILE A 102 10.49 4.80 -1.43
C ILE A 102 11.60 5.64 -2.04
N CYS A 103 11.25 6.85 -2.47
CA CYS A 103 12.20 7.81 -3.03
C CYS A 103 12.95 8.57 -1.92
N SER A 104 14.09 9.15 -2.25
CA SER A 104 14.92 9.92 -1.31
C SER A 104 14.21 11.15 -0.71
N ASN A 105 13.25 11.72 -1.45
CA ASN A 105 12.39 12.81 -0.98
C ASN A 105 11.17 12.33 -0.17
N GLY A 106 11.09 11.05 0.14
CA GLY A 106 10.00 10.44 0.89
C GLY A 106 8.75 10.08 0.07
N ALA A 107 8.72 10.38 -1.22
CA ALA A 107 7.61 9.97 -2.07
C ALA A 107 7.53 8.44 -2.18
N LEU A 108 6.31 7.90 -2.17
CA LEU A 108 6.02 6.49 -2.35
C LEU A 108 5.65 6.21 -3.80
N ILE A 109 6.30 5.24 -4.41
CA ILE A 109 5.84 4.58 -5.64
C ILE A 109 5.19 3.27 -5.24
N ASN A 110 3.94 3.10 -5.61
CA ASN A 110 3.17 1.89 -5.30
C ASN A 110 2.09 1.67 -6.36
N LYS A 111 1.35 0.57 -6.23
CA LYS A 111 0.26 0.20 -7.14
C LYS A 111 -0.62 1.41 -7.48
N ILE A 112 -0.95 1.55 -8.79
CA ILE A 112 -1.88 2.59 -9.27
C ILE A 112 -3.14 2.66 -8.41
N GLY A 113 -3.54 3.85 -8.02
CA GLY A 113 -4.63 4.11 -7.09
C GLY A 113 -4.17 4.45 -5.67
N THR A 114 -2.91 4.14 -5.31
CA THR A 114 -2.37 4.44 -3.97
C THR A 114 -2.41 5.94 -3.67
N SER A 115 -2.06 6.79 -4.63
CA SER A 115 -2.10 8.25 -4.47
C SER A 115 -3.52 8.77 -4.26
N GLN A 116 -4.52 8.18 -4.90
CA GLN A 116 -5.93 8.52 -4.68
C GLN A 116 -6.41 8.10 -3.28
N VAL A 117 -5.96 6.93 -2.81
CA VAL A 117 -6.25 6.48 -1.43
C VAL A 117 -5.63 7.44 -0.42
N ALA A 118 -4.37 7.84 -0.62
CA ALA A 118 -3.66 8.77 0.25
C ALA A 118 -4.34 10.14 0.29
N LEU A 119 -4.73 10.68 -0.87
CA LEU A 119 -5.44 11.95 -0.96
C LEU A 119 -6.81 11.90 -0.24
N ALA A 120 -7.55 10.80 -0.39
CA ALA A 120 -8.83 10.61 0.29
C ALA A 120 -8.65 10.48 1.80
N ALA A 121 -7.56 9.85 2.26
CA ALA A 121 -7.20 9.73 3.67
C ALA A 121 -6.84 11.10 4.26
N ASP A 122 -6.03 11.89 3.55
CA ASP A 122 -5.65 13.25 3.95
C ASP A 122 -6.88 14.17 4.09
N GLU A 123 -7.77 14.17 3.09
CA GLU A 123 -9.05 14.92 3.12
C GLU A 123 -9.90 14.54 4.36
N ALA A 124 -9.94 13.25 4.69
CA ALA A 124 -10.71 12.74 5.83
C ALA A 124 -9.93 12.81 7.17
N ARG A 125 -8.66 13.21 7.16
CA ARG A 125 -7.75 13.18 8.32
C ARG A 125 -7.57 11.80 8.92
N VAL A 126 -7.53 10.79 8.04
CA VAL A 126 -7.27 9.40 8.38
C VAL A 126 -5.77 9.13 8.20
N PRO A 127 -5.05 8.62 9.22
CA PRO A 127 -3.64 8.32 9.10
C PRO A 127 -3.34 7.36 7.95
N PHE A 128 -2.34 7.70 7.12
CA PHE A 128 -1.86 6.92 6.00
C PHE A 128 -0.47 6.35 6.30
N ILE A 129 -0.40 5.04 6.53
CA ILE A 129 0.80 4.33 6.95
C ILE A 129 1.31 3.46 5.80
N VAL A 130 2.59 3.62 5.50
CA VAL A 130 3.31 2.81 4.50
C VAL A 130 4.15 1.74 5.21
N CYS A 131 4.10 0.50 4.74
CA CYS A 131 4.89 -0.61 5.24
C CYS A 131 5.91 -1.01 4.18
N ALA A 132 7.20 -0.78 4.45
CA ALA A 132 8.26 -0.99 3.47
C ALA A 132 9.52 -1.54 4.14
N GLU A 133 10.07 -2.59 3.57
CA GLU A 133 11.40 -3.05 3.92
C GLU A 133 12.45 -2.05 3.43
N THR A 134 13.56 -1.88 4.18
CA THR A 134 14.59 -0.86 3.87
C THR A 134 15.23 -1.03 2.49
N TYR A 135 15.27 -2.24 1.92
CA TYR A 135 15.80 -2.45 0.57
C TYR A 135 14.94 -1.84 -0.56
N LYS A 136 13.71 -1.37 -0.23
CA LYS A 136 12.83 -0.65 -1.17
C LYS A 136 13.14 0.84 -1.27
N PHE A 137 14.00 1.34 -0.40
CA PHE A 137 14.45 2.73 -0.49
C PHE A 137 15.47 2.86 -1.63
N SER A 138 15.18 3.73 -2.59
CA SER A 138 15.94 3.81 -3.83
C SER A 138 17.10 4.80 -3.74
N PRO A 139 18.37 4.33 -3.76
CA PRO A 139 19.52 5.22 -3.80
C PRO A 139 19.63 6.00 -5.12
N LYS A 140 19.05 5.52 -6.20
CA LYS A 140 19.09 6.19 -7.51
C LYS A 140 18.38 7.54 -7.48
N THR A 141 17.32 7.66 -6.70
CA THR A 141 16.56 8.92 -6.56
C THR A 141 17.35 10.01 -5.82
N VAL A 142 18.40 9.68 -5.09
CA VAL A 142 19.33 10.64 -4.47
C VAL A 142 20.09 11.41 -5.55
N LEU A 143 20.40 10.77 -6.68
CA LEU A 143 21.09 11.38 -7.83
C LEU A 143 20.12 12.12 -8.77
N GLY A 144 18.85 12.22 -8.41
CA GLY A 144 17.83 12.89 -9.23
C GLY A 144 17.22 12.01 -10.32
N GLU A 145 17.52 10.71 -10.33
CA GLU A 145 16.85 9.80 -11.26
C GLU A 145 15.36 9.69 -10.90
N MET A 146 14.51 9.88 -11.91
CA MET A 146 13.08 9.67 -11.76
C MET A 146 12.76 8.18 -11.84
N VAL A 147 11.84 7.71 -10.99
CA VAL A 147 11.31 6.35 -11.12
C VAL A 147 10.41 6.31 -12.35
N GLU A 148 10.77 5.49 -13.31
CA GLU A 148 9.97 5.27 -14.51
C GLU A 148 8.72 4.45 -14.14
N ILE A 149 7.54 4.96 -14.50
CA ILE A 149 6.27 4.28 -14.29
C ILE A 149 6.01 3.34 -15.46
N GLU A 150 6.00 2.04 -15.17
CA GLU A 150 5.70 1.00 -16.15
C GLU A 150 4.26 1.15 -16.68
N GLU A 151 4.11 1.13 -17.99
CA GLU A 151 2.82 0.94 -18.66
C GLU A 151 2.74 -0.49 -19.23
N ARG A 152 1.63 -1.15 -18.97
CA ARG A 152 1.39 -2.54 -19.40
C ARG A 152 0.41 -2.64 -20.55
N ASP A 153 0.27 -3.86 -21.05
CA ASP A 153 -0.61 -4.17 -22.17
C ASP A 153 -2.07 -3.76 -21.88
N ALA A 154 -2.69 -3.12 -22.86
CA ALA A 154 -4.10 -2.72 -22.82
C ALA A 154 -5.06 -3.88 -22.57
N ASN A 155 -4.71 -5.09 -23.03
CA ASN A 155 -5.51 -6.30 -22.83
C ASN A 155 -5.72 -6.66 -21.35
N GLU A 156 -4.90 -6.16 -20.44
CA GLU A 156 -5.12 -6.34 -19.00
C GLU A 156 -6.35 -5.57 -18.50
N ILE A 157 -6.70 -4.48 -19.17
CA ILE A 157 -7.88 -3.65 -18.86
C ILE A 157 -9.10 -4.14 -19.63
N ILE A 158 -8.96 -4.23 -20.96
CA ILE A 158 -10.02 -4.61 -21.89
C ILE A 158 -9.40 -5.11 -23.20
N ASP A 159 -10.06 -6.05 -23.88
CA ASP A 159 -9.68 -6.42 -25.23
C ASP A 159 -9.88 -5.19 -26.17
N PRO A 160 -8.81 -4.65 -26.77
CA PRO A 160 -8.90 -3.47 -27.64
C PRO A 160 -9.89 -3.62 -28.80
N ARG A 161 -10.18 -4.86 -29.23
CA ARG A 161 -11.17 -5.14 -30.29
C ARG A 161 -12.61 -4.80 -29.88
N GLN A 162 -12.87 -4.66 -28.59
CA GLN A 162 -14.18 -4.25 -28.06
C GLN A 162 -14.36 -2.73 -28.04
N LEU A 163 -13.30 -1.98 -28.37
CA LEU A 163 -13.33 -0.52 -28.34
C LEU A 163 -13.64 0.05 -29.73
N PRO A 164 -14.34 1.20 -29.79
CA PRO A 164 -14.52 1.94 -31.02
C PRO A 164 -13.19 2.38 -31.64
N THR A 165 -13.16 2.55 -32.97
CA THR A 165 -11.99 3.07 -33.68
C THR A 165 -11.55 4.43 -33.13
N GLY A 166 -10.27 4.59 -32.87
CA GLY A 166 -9.68 5.84 -32.36
C GLY A 166 -9.66 5.96 -30.83
N VAL A 167 -10.14 4.96 -30.09
CA VAL A 167 -10.01 4.90 -28.62
C VAL A 167 -8.69 4.26 -28.24
N ASN A 168 -7.88 4.96 -27.42
CA ASN A 168 -6.64 4.46 -26.86
C ASN A 168 -6.84 4.02 -25.42
N VAL A 169 -6.08 3.01 -24.97
CA VAL A 169 -6.04 2.54 -23.59
C VAL A 169 -4.68 2.86 -22.99
N ARG A 170 -4.68 3.41 -21.79
CA ARG A 170 -3.46 3.58 -20.99
C ARG A 170 -3.56 2.73 -19.73
N ASN A 171 -2.50 2.01 -19.40
CA ASN A 171 -2.45 1.07 -18.28
C ASN A 171 -1.18 1.31 -17.41
N PRO A 172 -1.08 2.45 -16.71
CA PRO A 172 0.02 2.65 -15.77
C PRO A 172 -0.16 1.69 -14.58
N VAL A 173 0.94 1.08 -14.14
CA VAL A 173 0.91 0.05 -13.07
C VAL A 173 1.07 0.65 -11.70
N PHE A 174 1.80 1.76 -11.61
CA PHE A 174 2.13 2.46 -10.37
C PHE A 174 1.73 3.91 -10.44
N ASP A 175 1.64 4.55 -9.28
CA ASP A 175 1.56 5.99 -9.14
C ASP A 175 2.54 6.48 -8.05
N SER A 176 2.70 7.80 -7.99
CA SER A 176 3.54 8.46 -7.00
C SER A 176 2.66 9.16 -5.97
N THR A 177 2.86 8.84 -4.70
CA THR A 177 2.24 9.51 -3.57
C THR A 177 3.26 10.47 -2.95
N PRO A 178 3.01 11.78 -2.89
CA PRO A 178 3.89 12.74 -2.24
C PRO A 178 4.07 12.45 -0.75
N ALA A 179 5.25 12.79 -0.20
CA ALA A 179 5.58 12.60 1.21
C ALA A 179 4.59 13.29 2.16
N GLU A 180 4.01 14.41 1.74
CA GLU A 180 3.03 15.20 2.52
C GLU A 180 1.72 14.45 2.82
N HIS A 181 1.37 13.43 2.02
CA HIS A 181 0.19 12.58 2.24
C HIS A 181 0.53 11.27 2.98
N ILE A 182 1.74 11.14 3.52
CA ILE A 182 2.21 9.95 4.25
C ILE A 182 2.52 10.33 5.69
N ASP A 183 1.80 9.77 6.64
CA ASP A 183 2.04 10.07 8.06
C ASP A 183 3.28 9.37 8.61
N SER A 184 3.53 8.14 8.17
CA SER A 184 4.69 7.37 8.62
C SER A 184 5.01 6.19 7.72
N ILE A 185 6.28 5.79 7.73
CA ILE A 185 6.75 4.58 7.07
C ILE A 185 7.23 3.60 8.16
N VAL A 186 6.63 2.41 8.19
CA VAL A 186 7.02 1.31 9.08
C VAL A 186 8.02 0.44 8.36
N THR A 187 9.22 0.32 8.94
CA THR A 187 10.30 -0.50 8.42
C THR A 187 10.76 -1.51 9.48
N GLU A 188 11.62 -2.46 9.09
CA GLU A 188 12.25 -3.40 10.04
C GLU A 188 13.24 -2.73 10.99
N ILE A 189 13.69 -1.50 10.69
CA ILE A 189 14.57 -0.72 11.58
C ILE A 189 13.81 0.25 12.48
N GLY A 190 12.49 0.41 12.27
CA GLY A 190 11.64 1.27 13.08
C GLY A 190 10.59 2.03 12.27
N LEU A 191 9.90 2.92 12.96
CA LEU A 191 8.95 3.86 12.39
C LEU A 191 9.69 5.15 12.04
N ILE A 192 9.59 5.57 10.79
CA ILE A 192 10.27 6.75 10.28
C ILE A 192 9.29 7.77 9.67
N SER A 193 9.67 9.02 9.69
CA SER A 193 9.01 10.06 8.90
C SER A 193 9.32 9.87 7.41
N PRO A 194 8.37 10.09 6.48
CA PRO A 194 8.70 10.07 5.05
C PRO A 194 9.83 11.04 4.69
N TYR A 195 9.92 12.17 5.37
CA TYR A 195 10.99 13.17 5.17
C TYR A 195 12.38 12.71 5.65
N ALA A 196 12.47 11.63 6.41
CA ALA A 196 13.73 11.01 6.82
C ALA A 196 14.16 9.86 5.88
N ALA A 197 13.50 9.67 4.74
CA ALA A 197 13.80 8.59 3.81
C ALA A 197 15.25 8.64 3.29
N TYR A 198 15.79 9.84 3.10
CA TYR A 198 17.19 10.03 2.69
C TYR A 198 18.19 9.39 3.68
N GLU A 199 17.95 9.51 4.98
CA GLU A 199 18.83 8.97 6.03
C GLU A 199 18.86 7.44 6.08
N VAL A 200 17.84 6.78 5.53
CA VAL A 200 17.79 5.32 5.41
C VAL A 200 18.59 4.82 4.21
N ILE A 201 18.80 5.71 3.20
CA ILE A 201 19.49 5.36 1.96
C ILE A 201 21.02 5.50 2.10
N VAL A 202 21.47 6.47 2.88
CA VAL A 202 22.90 6.78 3.11
C VAL A 202 23.40 6.16 4.40
#